data_160704e73d545a1a041fb47598ed821c
#
_entry.id   160704e73d545a1a041fb47598ed821c
#
_cell.length_a   1.000
_cell.length_b   1.000
_cell.length_c   1.000
_cell.angle_alpha   90.00
_cell.angle_beta   90.00
_cell.angle_gamma   90.00
#
_symmetry.space_group_name_H-M   'P 1'
#
loop_
_entity.id
_entity.type
_entity.pdbx_description
1 polymer ?
#
loop_
_entity_poly.entity_id
_entity_poly.type
_entity_poly.pdbx_seq_one_letter_code
_entity_poly.pdbx_strand_id
1 'polypeptide(L)'
;MRWYFKKSFVIGAVFSSVAVLNLYLLGCTREELTLGDIQLAREELQGGENGTINLASANAFAQPIPPMLTADVIDFKVGRSFFHTAWVIAPSSTKAVDGLGPLYNARSCNSCHVGDGRGLTPSSPEEQLSSVLIRISMPGQDSHGGPNPVPDLGLQLRNAAILTAKPDAQVYATYADKTVTYPDGSAATLRTPAYQFKNLRNNHPVNFLFSPRIAGQLAGMGLLEAIPEQTILSYADPHDSNNDGISGKANYVWNEEKQQTALGRFGWKANQPNIRQQVAAAYSGDIGITTPVFPQASLSGLQQTLYGKLPEGNNNGKPELPDPFFANTVFYTQALAVPQRRNWTDAAVQKGKALFFQLSCAKCHIPQLQTGNFADVPLLSNQTIHPYTDLLLHDMGDDLADGRNDFLATGNEWRTPPLWGIGLVRLVNNNKGMFLMHDGRARTIEEAVLWHGGEAEKSKEAFMKLAKTDREALIKFINDL
;
A
#
# COMPACT_ATOMS: atom_id res chain seq x y z
N MET A 1 19.65 51.54 67.68
CA MET A 1 21.00 52.03 67.30
C MET A 1 20.97 52.34 65.82
N ARG A 2 20.77 53.59 65.47
CA ARG A 2 21.73 54.60 65.02
C ARG A 2 22.50 54.05 63.77
N TRP A 3 22.30 54.62 62.64
CA TRP A 3 22.73 55.83 61.91
C TRP A 3 23.50 55.36 60.63
N TYR A 4 23.51 55.99 59.47
CA TYR A 4 23.37 57.35 58.97
C TYR A 4 23.07 57.39 57.44
N PHE A 5 22.39 58.46 57.04
CA PHE A 5 22.20 58.97 55.66
C PHE A 5 23.50 59.34 54.94
N LYS A 6 23.53 59.22 53.63
CA LYS A 6 24.05 60.27 52.78
C LYS A 6 23.34 60.35 51.43
N LYS A 7 22.72 61.46 51.16
CA LYS A 7 22.25 61.94 49.85
C LYS A 7 23.47 62.42 49.07
N SER A 8 23.46 62.22 47.75
CA SER A 8 24.13 63.09 46.80
C SER A 8 23.33 63.20 45.51
N PHE A 9 22.96 64.43 45.23
CA PHE A 9 22.35 64.91 43.98
C PHE A 9 23.41 64.98 42.90
N VAL A 10 23.13 64.56 41.66
CA VAL A 10 23.75 65.08 40.43
C VAL A 10 22.71 65.12 39.32
N ILE A 11 22.51 66.26 38.87
CA ILE A 11 21.91 66.95 37.73
C ILE A 11 21.92 66.19 36.44
N GLY A 12 20.84 66.36 35.70
CA GLY A 12 20.36 65.85 34.44
C GLY A 12 21.26 66.01 33.21
N ALA A 13 20.95 65.20 32.26
CA ALA A 13 21.07 65.49 30.83
C ALA A 13 19.96 64.78 30.09
N VAL A 14 19.09 65.53 29.48
CA VAL A 14 18.07 65.08 28.52
C VAL A 14 18.76 64.73 27.23
N PHE A 15 18.78 63.48 26.86
CA PHE A 15 19.09 63.05 25.48
C PHE A 15 17.81 62.50 24.84
N SER A 16 17.30 63.28 23.91
CA SER A 16 16.31 62.82 22.94
C SER A 16 16.87 61.73 22.06
N SER A 17 16.52 60.49 22.30
CA SER A 17 16.82 59.36 21.41
C SER A 17 15.64 59.16 20.48
N VAL A 18 15.79 59.56 19.21
CA VAL A 18 14.93 59.21 18.09
C VAL A 18 15.06 57.68 17.93
N ALA A 19 14.03 56.95 18.30
CA ALA A 19 13.91 55.55 17.99
C ALA A 19 13.65 55.37 16.49
N VAL A 20 14.65 55.01 15.74
CA VAL A 20 14.52 54.52 14.37
C VAL A 20 13.92 53.10 14.46
N LEU A 21 12.63 52.99 14.16
CA LEU A 21 11.92 51.71 14.06
C LEU A 21 12.41 51.03 12.77
N ASN A 22 13.43 50.19 12.87
CA ASN A 22 13.83 49.28 11.82
C ASN A 22 12.73 48.18 11.72
N LEU A 23 11.79 48.33 10.80
CA LEU A 23 10.97 47.24 10.33
C LEU A 23 11.90 46.23 9.62
N TYR A 24 12.30 45.20 10.35
CA TYR A 24 12.79 43.97 9.71
C TYR A 24 11.60 43.34 9.04
N LEU A 25 11.48 43.54 7.73
CA LEU A 25 10.75 42.64 6.85
C LEU A 25 11.48 41.28 6.92
N LEU A 26 11.00 40.43 7.83
CA LEU A 26 11.27 38.99 7.76
C LEU A 26 10.60 38.47 6.50
N GLY A 27 11.27 38.64 5.36
CA GLY A 27 11.00 37.84 4.19
C GLY A 27 11.25 36.40 4.63
N CYS A 28 10.21 35.57 4.62
CA CYS A 28 10.38 34.13 4.60
C CYS A 28 11.18 33.76 3.35
N THR A 29 12.50 33.81 3.42
CA THR A 29 13.36 33.12 2.48
C THR A 29 13.13 31.64 2.78
N ARG A 30 12.37 30.98 1.89
CA ARG A 30 12.26 29.55 1.84
C ARG A 30 13.70 29.06 1.68
N GLU A 31 14.29 28.48 2.73
CA GLU A 31 15.60 27.84 2.61
C GLU A 31 15.49 26.81 1.50
N GLU A 32 16.20 27.01 0.40
CA GLU A 32 16.32 26.01 -0.65
C GLU A 32 17.12 24.85 -0.06
N LEU A 33 16.46 23.70 0.10
CA LEU A 33 17.11 22.45 0.50
C LEU A 33 18.26 22.17 -0.47
N THR A 34 19.48 22.13 0.03
CA THR A 34 20.65 21.77 -0.78
C THR A 34 20.67 20.25 -1.00
N LEU A 35 21.36 19.81 -2.05
CA LEU A 35 21.54 18.36 -2.29
C LEU A 35 22.19 17.66 -1.10
N GLY A 36 23.04 18.37 -0.32
CA GLY A 36 23.64 17.82 0.90
C GLY A 36 22.63 17.51 1.99
N ASP A 37 21.58 18.34 2.12
CA ASP A 37 20.55 18.18 3.17
C ASP A 37 19.63 16.98 2.94
N ILE A 38 19.56 16.48 1.69
CA ILE A 38 18.70 15.37 1.29
C ILE A 38 19.46 14.10 0.90
N GLN A 39 20.80 14.12 1.00
CA GLN A 39 21.61 12.95 0.68
C GLN A 39 21.49 11.88 1.78
N LEU A 40 20.99 10.71 1.41
CA LEU A 40 20.83 9.58 2.31
C LEU A 40 21.99 8.59 2.11
N ALA A 41 22.50 8.04 3.20
CA ALA A 41 23.56 7.04 3.14
C ALA A 41 23.05 5.74 2.50
N ARG A 42 23.77 5.21 1.52
CA ARG A 42 23.47 3.93 0.86
C ARG A 42 22.05 3.86 0.28
N GLU A 43 21.51 4.99 -0.18
CA GLU A 43 20.15 5.09 -0.70
C GLU A 43 19.87 4.24 -1.96
N GLU A 44 20.93 3.78 -2.62
CA GLU A 44 20.84 2.81 -3.71
C GLU A 44 20.34 1.44 -3.22
N LEU A 45 20.58 1.09 -1.96
CA LEU A 45 20.17 -0.15 -1.32
C LEU A 45 18.80 0.02 -0.66
N GLN A 46 17.74 0.08 -1.45
CA GLN A 46 16.39 0.41 -0.94
C GLN A 46 15.89 -0.56 0.14
N GLY A 47 16.25 -1.85 0.07
CA GLY A 47 15.94 -2.87 1.08
C GLY A 47 17.01 -3.00 2.18
N GLY A 48 17.98 -2.08 2.26
CA GLY A 48 19.13 -2.22 3.13
C GLY A 48 20.15 -3.23 2.59
N GLU A 49 21.18 -3.52 3.39
CA GLU A 49 22.30 -4.39 3.00
C GLU A 49 21.86 -5.84 2.69
N ASN A 50 20.96 -6.38 3.50
CA ASN A 50 20.51 -7.76 3.39
C ASN A 50 19.24 -7.93 2.54
N GLY A 51 18.46 -6.87 2.34
CA GLY A 51 17.18 -6.96 1.65
C GLY A 51 17.21 -6.48 0.20
N THR A 52 18.37 -6.03 -0.33
CA THR A 52 18.48 -5.47 -1.69
C THR A 52 19.15 -6.43 -2.66
N ILE A 53 18.65 -6.48 -3.88
CA ILE A 53 19.27 -7.18 -5.01
C ILE A 53 19.57 -6.24 -6.16
N ASN A 54 20.64 -6.50 -6.87
CA ASN A 54 20.98 -5.78 -8.11
C ASN A 54 20.44 -6.55 -9.33
N LEU A 55 19.14 -6.44 -9.57
CA LEU A 55 18.47 -7.09 -10.70
C LEU A 55 17.37 -6.17 -11.27
N ALA A 56 17.54 -5.75 -12.53
CA ALA A 56 16.55 -4.97 -13.29
C ALA A 56 15.99 -5.82 -14.43
N SER A 57 15.10 -6.75 -14.11
CA SER A 57 14.49 -7.68 -15.08
C SER A 57 13.01 -7.93 -14.76
N ALA A 58 12.32 -8.66 -15.64
CA ALA A 58 10.94 -9.08 -15.39
C ALA A 58 10.77 -9.97 -14.13
N ASN A 59 11.87 -10.53 -13.60
CA ASN A 59 11.88 -11.34 -12.38
C ASN A 59 12.39 -10.56 -11.15
N ALA A 60 12.50 -9.25 -11.20
CA ALA A 60 13.11 -8.45 -10.16
C ALA A 60 12.38 -8.56 -8.81
N PHE A 61 11.06 -8.75 -8.81
CA PHE A 61 10.27 -8.86 -7.57
C PHE A 61 10.14 -10.29 -7.02
N ALA A 62 10.56 -11.29 -7.79
CA ALA A 62 10.43 -12.72 -7.44
C ALA A 62 11.71 -13.31 -6.82
N GLN A 63 12.64 -12.48 -6.38
CA GLN A 63 13.94 -12.93 -5.88
C GLN A 63 13.97 -12.98 -4.36
N PRO A 64 14.65 -13.98 -3.77
CA PRO A 64 14.90 -14.00 -2.35
C PRO A 64 15.93 -12.94 -1.93
N ILE A 65 15.90 -12.56 -0.66
CA ILE A 65 16.96 -11.75 -0.05
C ILE A 65 18.33 -12.47 -0.20
N PRO A 66 19.42 -11.75 -0.58
CA PRO A 66 20.65 -12.40 -1.05
C PRO A 66 21.39 -13.26 -0.03
N PRO A 67 21.46 -12.94 1.28
CA PRO A 67 22.24 -13.74 2.23
C PRO A 67 21.49 -14.95 2.82
N MET A 68 20.47 -15.48 2.11
CA MET A 68 19.64 -16.57 2.61
C MET A 68 20.42 -17.88 2.78
N LEU A 69 20.24 -18.55 3.92
CA LEU A 69 20.84 -19.88 4.19
C LEU A 69 20.18 -20.97 3.33
N THR A 70 20.89 -22.10 3.12
CA THR A 70 20.39 -23.20 2.27
C THR A 70 19.03 -23.75 2.73
N ALA A 71 18.81 -23.87 4.04
CA ALA A 71 17.51 -24.31 4.58
C ALA A 71 16.39 -23.32 4.23
N ASP A 72 16.62 -22.03 4.43
CA ASP A 72 15.66 -20.97 4.15
C ASP A 72 15.35 -20.89 2.65
N VAL A 73 16.33 -21.19 1.77
CA VAL A 73 16.10 -21.27 0.31
C VAL A 73 15.11 -22.37 -0.05
N ILE A 74 15.14 -23.51 0.68
CA ILE A 74 14.17 -24.60 0.46
C ILE A 74 12.77 -24.14 0.85
N ASP A 75 12.60 -23.56 2.04
CA ASP A 75 11.32 -23.07 2.53
C ASP A 75 10.76 -21.94 1.64
N PHE A 76 11.63 -21.04 1.18
CA PHE A 76 11.27 -20.02 0.20
C PHE A 76 10.74 -20.63 -1.11
N LYS A 77 11.40 -21.67 -1.65
CA LYS A 77 10.97 -22.36 -2.87
C LYS A 77 9.66 -23.10 -2.70
N VAL A 78 9.44 -23.73 -1.52
CA VAL A 78 8.18 -24.38 -1.18
C VAL A 78 7.06 -23.32 -1.12
N GLY A 79 7.26 -22.24 -0.40
CA GLY A 79 6.29 -21.12 -0.33
C GLY A 79 5.99 -20.54 -1.70
N ARG A 80 7.02 -20.32 -2.52
CA ARG A 80 6.87 -19.90 -3.93
C ARG A 80 6.00 -20.86 -4.73
N SER A 81 6.17 -22.17 -4.51
CA SER A 81 5.36 -23.17 -5.22
C SER A 81 3.88 -23.01 -4.89
N PHE A 82 3.51 -22.87 -3.62
CA PHE A 82 2.11 -22.65 -3.21
C PHE A 82 1.55 -21.29 -3.68
N PHE A 83 2.38 -20.25 -3.74
CA PHE A 83 1.98 -18.94 -4.26
C PHE A 83 1.66 -18.99 -5.77
N HIS A 84 2.41 -19.77 -6.54
CA HIS A 84 2.30 -19.84 -8.01
C HIS A 84 1.38 -20.95 -8.52
N THR A 85 1.19 -22.03 -7.76
CA THR A 85 0.40 -23.17 -8.22
C THR A 85 -1.10 -22.87 -8.17
N ALA A 86 -1.79 -23.21 -9.24
CA ALA A 86 -3.25 -23.07 -9.32
C ALA A 86 -3.94 -24.16 -8.49
N TRP A 87 -4.79 -23.76 -7.56
CA TRP A 87 -5.67 -24.66 -6.80
C TRP A 87 -6.71 -25.29 -7.69
N VAL A 88 -7.07 -26.52 -7.40
CA VAL A 88 -8.03 -27.34 -8.16
C VAL A 88 -9.18 -27.82 -7.27
N ILE A 89 -10.30 -28.16 -7.91
CA ILE A 89 -11.49 -28.67 -7.22
C ILE A 89 -11.18 -30.03 -6.59
N ALA A 90 -11.57 -30.23 -5.33
CA ALA A 90 -11.50 -31.51 -4.66
C ALA A 90 -12.66 -32.45 -5.08
N PRO A 91 -12.44 -33.80 -5.07
CA PRO A 91 -11.16 -34.47 -4.88
C PRO A 91 -10.33 -34.50 -6.16
N SER A 92 -9.03 -34.36 -6.03
CA SER A 92 -8.07 -34.37 -7.14
C SER A 92 -6.91 -35.34 -6.85
N SER A 93 -6.18 -35.74 -7.91
CA SER A 93 -4.92 -36.45 -7.77
C SER A 93 -3.80 -35.59 -7.17
N THR A 94 -3.92 -34.27 -7.32
CA THR A 94 -2.96 -33.25 -6.83
C THR A 94 -3.34 -32.80 -5.40
N LYS A 95 -3.27 -33.73 -4.45
CA LYS A 95 -3.78 -33.57 -3.08
C LYS A 95 -3.21 -32.41 -2.27
N ALA A 96 -2.02 -31.89 -2.64
CA ALA A 96 -1.40 -30.79 -1.91
C ALA A 96 -2.02 -29.41 -2.25
N VAL A 97 -2.78 -29.32 -3.35
CA VAL A 97 -3.40 -28.08 -3.85
C VAL A 97 -4.80 -28.34 -4.37
N ASP A 98 -5.53 -29.33 -3.87
CA ASP A 98 -6.95 -29.51 -4.07
C ASP A 98 -7.74 -28.81 -2.93
N GLY A 99 -9.05 -28.64 -3.13
CA GLY A 99 -9.89 -27.90 -2.18
C GLY A 99 -10.17 -26.46 -2.59
N LEU A 100 -9.98 -26.12 -3.89
CA LEU A 100 -10.41 -24.81 -4.42
C LEU A 100 -11.84 -24.53 -3.95
N GLY A 101 -12.03 -23.37 -3.29
CA GLY A 101 -13.33 -22.98 -2.73
C GLY A 101 -14.43 -22.92 -3.78
N PRO A 102 -15.70 -23.10 -3.35
CA PRO A 102 -16.82 -23.04 -4.28
C PRO A 102 -16.97 -21.69 -4.96
N LEU A 103 -16.51 -20.64 -4.32
CA LEU A 103 -16.47 -19.24 -4.81
C LEU A 103 -15.05 -18.71 -4.66
N TYR A 104 -14.54 -18.05 -5.71
CA TYR A 104 -13.19 -17.50 -5.73
C TYR A 104 -13.07 -16.34 -6.71
N ASN A 105 -11.96 -15.60 -6.63
CA ASN A 105 -11.57 -14.58 -7.63
C ASN A 105 -10.41 -15.07 -8.51
N ALA A 106 -9.50 -15.85 -7.91
CA ALA A 106 -8.33 -16.38 -8.58
C ALA A 106 -8.02 -17.80 -8.09
N ARG A 107 -7.26 -18.57 -8.86
CA ARG A 107 -6.85 -19.93 -8.46
C ARG A 107 -5.43 -20.00 -7.92
N SER A 108 -4.67 -18.90 -8.00
CA SER A 108 -3.35 -18.74 -7.41
C SER A 108 -3.08 -17.28 -7.10
N CYS A 109 -2.15 -16.99 -6.18
CA CYS A 109 -1.75 -15.62 -5.86
C CYS A 109 -1.10 -14.94 -7.07
N ASN A 110 -0.27 -15.67 -7.81
CA ASN A 110 0.39 -15.17 -9.03
C ASN A 110 -0.59 -14.79 -10.16
N SER A 111 -1.83 -15.27 -10.12
CA SER A 111 -2.86 -14.84 -11.10
C SER A 111 -3.18 -13.36 -11.00
N CYS A 112 -3.10 -12.78 -9.79
CA CYS A 112 -3.33 -11.36 -9.55
C CYS A 112 -2.00 -10.59 -9.35
N HIS A 113 -0.99 -11.21 -8.72
CA HIS A 113 0.34 -10.66 -8.48
C HIS A 113 1.32 -11.12 -9.56
N VAL A 114 1.13 -10.67 -10.80
CA VAL A 114 1.94 -11.13 -11.95
C VAL A 114 3.42 -10.83 -11.70
N GLY A 115 4.25 -11.88 -11.70
CA GLY A 115 5.69 -11.76 -11.41
C GLY A 115 6.01 -11.22 -10.02
N ASP A 116 5.12 -11.51 -9.01
CA ASP A 116 5.17 -10.96 -7.65
C ASP A 116 5.01 -9.43 -7.60
N GLY A 117 4.54 -8.87 -8.72
CA GLY A 117 4.31 -7.45 -8.94
C GLY A 117 2.86 -7.02 -8.73
N ARG A 118 2.49 -5.97 -9.45
CA ARG A 118 1.13 -5.41 -9.40
C ARG A 118 0.20 -6.12 -10.35
N GLY A 119 -1.09 -6.06 -10.01
CA GLY A 119 -2.17 -6.54 -10.87
C GLY A 119 -2.33 -5.73 -12.16
N LEU A 120 -3.18 -6.25 -13.05
CA LEU A 120 -3.52 -5.65 -14.32
C LEU A 120 -4.98 -5.17 -14.29
N THR A 121 -5.26 -4.07 -14.96
CA THR A 121 -6.63 -3.66 -15.27
C THR A 121 -7.10 -4.29 -16.58
N PRO A 122 -8.42 -4.43 -16.82
CA PRO A 122 -8.92 -4.95 -18.09
C PRO A 122 -8.39 -4.14 -19.29
N SER A 123 -8.16 -4.83 -20.38
CA SER A 123 -7.72 -4.26 -21.66
C SER A 123 -8.89 -3.74 -22.51
N SER A 124 -10.11 -4.21 -22.23
CA SER A 124 -11.36 -3.76 -22.88
C SER A 124 -12.53 -3.74 -21.88
N PRO A 125 -13.61 -2.98 -22.19
CA PRO A 125 -14.82 -2.93 -21.36
C PRO A 125 -15.57 -4.27 -21.24
N GLU A 126 -15.33 -5.21 -22.17
CA GLU A 126 -15.94 -6.55 -22.19
C GLU A 126 -15.15 -7.55 -21.34
N GLU A 127 -13.92 -7.21 -20.96
CA GLU A 127 -13.09 -8.06 -20.11
C GLU A 127 -13.51 -7.92 -18.64
N GLN A 128 -13.77 -9.06 -18.01
CA GLN A 128 -14.09 -9.10 -16.59
C GLN A 128 -12.85 -8.79 -15.75
N LEU A 129 -13.03 -8.11 -14.61
CA LEU A 129 -11.95 -7.87 -13.66
C LEU A 129 -11.33 -9.19 -13.20
N SER A 130 -10.01 -9.27 -13.21
CA SER A 130 -9.25 -10.45 -12.77
C SER A 130 -8.25 -10.15 -11.64
N SER A 131 -7.57 -9.01 -11.71
CA SER A 131 -6.57 -8.61 -10.70
C SER A 131 -7.00 -7.37 -9.88
N VAL A 132 -8.25 -6.95 -10.06
CA VAL A 132 -8.90 -5.91 -9.23
C VAL A 132 -10.05 -6.58 -8.49
N LEU A 133 -9.90 -6.69 -7.19
CA LEU A 133 -10.92 -7.25 -6.30
C LEU A 133 -11.94 -6.17 -5.91
N ILE A 134 -13.18 -6.57 -5.69
CA ILE A 134 -14.22 -5.68 -5.18
C ILE A 134 -14.53 -6.07 -3.74
N ARG A 135 -14.01 -5.28 -2.80
CA ARG A 135 -14.41 -5.37 -1.39
C ARG A 135 -15.78 -4.71 -1.24
N ILE A 136 -16.65 -5.32 -0.46
CA ILE A 136 -18.02 -4.82 -0.21
C ILE A 136 -18.32 -4.79 1.28
N SER A 137 -19.23 -3.93 1.70
CA SER A 137 -19.80 -3.95 3.06
C SER A 137 -21.12 -3.21 3.12
N MET A 138 -21.91 -3.52 4.14
CA MET A 138 -23.00 -2.65 4.56
C MET A 138 -22.41 -1.45 5.35
N PRO A 139 -23.15 -0.34 5.47
CA PRO A 139 -22.78 0.73 6.39
C PRO A 139 -22.66 0.25 7.84
N GLY A 140 -21.80 0.92 8.63
CA GLY A 140 -21.53 0.58 10.02
C GLY A 140 -20.32 -0.34 10.19
N GLN A 141 -20.16 -0.92 11.37
CA GLN A 141 -19.02 -1.75 11.77
C GLN A 141 -19.50 -3.03 12.46
N ASP A 142 -18.71 -4.07 12.37
CA ASP A 142 -18.92 -5.32 13.11
C ASP A 142 -18.47 -5.18 14.60
N SER A 143 -18.55 -6.27 15.36
CA SER A 143 -18.17 -6.30 16.77
C SER A 143 -16.69 -6.02 17.06
N HIS A 144 -15.83 -6.09 16.06
CA HIS A 144 -14.40 -5.83 16.15
C HIS A 144 -13.97 -4.51 15.48
N GLY A 145 -14.95 -3.67 15.09
CA GLY A 145 -14.72 -2.40 14.40
C GLY A 145 -14.43 -2.55 12.90
N GLY A 146 -14.48 -3.76 12.37
CA GLY A 146 -14.31 -4.06 10.95
C GLY A 146 -15.56 -3.75 10.11
N PRO A 147 -15.49 -3.89 8.79
CA PRO A 147 -16.63 -3.65 7.91
C PRO A 147 -17.74 -4.68 8.12
N ASN A 148 -19.01 -4.24 8.16
CA ASN A 148 -20.16 -5.12 8.21
C ASN A 148 -20.30 -5.94 6.93
N PRO A 149 -20.43 -7.29 6.99
CA PRO A 149 -20.63 -8.09 5.79
C PRO A 149 -21.97 -7.80 5.13
N VAL A 150 -22.00 -7.84 3.80
CA VAL A 150 -23.25 -7.79 3.03
C VAL A 150 -23.95 -9.15 3.18
N PRO A 151 -25.24 -9.18 3.58
CA PRO A 151 -25.99 -10.43 3.67
C PRO A 151 -25.88 -11.25 2.38
N ASP A 152 -25.64 -12.55 2.50
CA ASP A 152 -25.49 -13.52 1.41
C ASP A 152 -24.30 -13.32 0.45
N LEU A 153 -23.53 -12.23 0.56
CA LEU A 153 -22.37 -11.95 -0.28
C LEU A 153 -21.04 -11.83 0.52
N GLY A 154 -21.12 -11.51 1.82
CA GLY A 154 -19.93 -11.36 2.67
C GLY A 154 -19.21 -10.02 2.49
N LEU A 155 -17.87 -10.03 2.53
CA LEU A 155 -17.01 -8.84 2.48
C LEU A 155 -16.31 -8.64 1.13
N GLN A 156 -16.52 -9.55 0.16
CA GLN A 156 -15.88 -9.51 -1.15
C GLN A 156 -16.76 -10.17 -2.19
N LEU A 157 -16.89 -9.56 -3.37
CA LEU A 157 -17.53 -10.21 -4.51
C LEU A 157 -16.56 -11.19 -5.17
N ARG A 158 -16.97 -12.46 -5.21
CA ARG A 158 -16.24 -13.50 -5.93
C ARG A 158 -16.82 -13.66 -7.33
N ASN A 159 -16.00 -13.42 -8.32
CA ASN A 159 -16.40 -13.34 -9.72
C ASN A 159 -16.23 -14.66 -10.48
N ALA A 160 -15.80 -15.71 -9.79
CA ALA A 160 -15.67 -17.07 -10.32
C ALA A 160 -16.22 -18.11 -9.32
N ALA A 161 -16.52 -19.29 -9.83
CA ALA A 161 -17.06 -20.40 -9.04
C ALA A 161 -16.66 -21.74 -9.67
N ILE A 162 -16.69 -22.81 -8.87
CA ILE A 162 -16.59 -24.18 -9.39
C ILE A 162 -17.84 -24.55 -10.20
N LEU A 163 -17.77 -25.67 -10.95
CA LEU A 163 -18.84 -26.08 -11.89
C LEU A 163 -20.22 -26.25 -11.25
N THR A 164 -20.28 -26.60 -9.97
CA THR A 164 -21.52 -26.82 -9.20
C THR A 164 -22.04 -25.58 -8.47
N ALA A 165 -21.34 -24.45 -8.62
CA ALA A 165 -21.70 -23.20 -7.96
C ALA A 165 -21.85 -22.06 -8.97
N LYS A 166 -22.40 -20.93 -8.52
CA LYS A 166 -22.50 -19.69 -9.31
C LYS A 166 -21.68 -18.61 -8.63
N PRO A 167 -20.96 -17.76 -9.37
CA PRO A 167 -20.24 -16.62 -8.80
C PRO A 167 -21.19 -15.63 -8.12
N ASP A 168 -20.66 -14.73 -7.29
CA ASP A 168 -21.45 -13.68 -6.65
C ASP A 168 -21.90 -12.61 -7.65
N ALA A 169 -21.02 -12.27 -8.59
CA ALA A 169 -21.28 -11.32 -9.67
C ALA A 169 -20.23 -11.46 -10.78
N GLN A 170 -20.52 -10.89 -11.93
CA GLN A 170 -19.52 -10.55 -12.95
C GLN A 170 -19.26 -9.04 -12.85
N VAL A 171 -18.00 -8.64 -12.76
CA VAL A 171 -17.62 -7.24 -12.58
C VAL A 171 -16.78 -6.75 -13.75
N TYR A 172 -17.19 -5.61 -14.29
CA TYR A 172 -16.55 -4.95 -15.42
C TYR A 172 -16.19 -3.51 -15.06
N ALA A 173 -15.19 -2.94 -15.73
CA ALA A 173 -14.83 -1.54 -15.59
C ALA A 173 -14.81 -0.85 -16.96
N THR A 174 -15.36 0.34 -17.01
CA THR A 174 -15.20 1.28 -18.11
C THR A 174 -14.42 2.49 -17.63
N TYR A 175 -13.79 3.21 -18.54
CA TYR A 175 -12.97 4.37 -18.20
C TYR A 175 -13.39 5.57 -19.04
N ALA A 176 -13.60 6.72 -18.40
CA ALA A 176 -13.81 8.00 -19.05
C ALA A 176 -12.57 8.88 -18.93
N ASP A 177 -12.15 9.48 -20.03
CA ASP A 177 -11.01 10.38 -20.04
C ASP A 177 -11.34 11.72 -19.37
N LYS A 178 -10.40 12.22 -18.55
CA LYS A 178 -10.43 13.53 -17.87
C LYS A 178 -9.14 14.27 -18.24
N THR A 179 -9.24 15.33 -19.01
CA THR A 179 -8.08 16.16 -19.38
C THR A 179 -7.70 17.07 -18.23
N VAL A 180 -6.43 17.13 -17.88
CA VAL A 180 -5.81 18.08 -16.94
C VAL A 180 -4.83 18.94 -17.70
N THR A 181 -5.02 20.26 -17.65
CA THR A 181 -4.18 21.24 -18.35
C THR A 181 -3.19 21.88 -17.38
N TYR A 182 -1.93 21.90 -17.74
CA TYR A 182 -0.88 22.58 -16.99
C TYR A 182 -0.88 24.09 -17.28
N PRO A 183 -0.32 24.93 -16.39
CA PRO A 183 -0.20 26.37 -16.62
C PRO A 183 0.62 26.74 -17.87
N ASP A 184 1.51 25.85 -18.33
CA ASP A 184 2.30 26.04 -19.56
C ASP A 184 1.53 25.69 -20.85
N GLY A 185 0.25 25.31 -20.74
CA GLY A 185 -0.62 24.93 -21.85
C GLY A 185 -0.48 23.47 -22.31
N SER A 186 0.49 22.71 -21.77
CA SER A 186 0.53 21.25 -22.00
C SER A 186 -0.61 20.55 -21.24
N ALA A 187 -0.93 19.32 -21.61
CA ALA A 187 -2.02 18.57 -20.99
C ALA A 187 -1.65 17.11 -20.76
N ALA A 188 -2.23 16.53 -19.71
CA ALA A 188 -2.23 15.10 -19.44
C ALA A 188 -3.67 14.56 -19.47
N THR A 189 -3.84 13.29 -19.81
CA THR A 189 -5.14 12.62 -19.81
C THR A 189 -5.20 11.60 -18.70
N LEU A 190 -6.05 11.82 -17.71
CA LEU A 190 -6.40 10.87 -16.68
C LEU A 190 -7.57 10.01 -17.14
N ARG A 191 -7.80 8.87 -16.48
CA ARG A 191 -8.98 8.03 -16.72
C ARG A 191 -9.74 7.76 -15.42
N THR A 192 -11.03 8.07 -15.40
CA THR A 192 -11.94 7.81 -14.27
C THR A 192 -12.64 6.48 -14.50
N PRO A 193 -12.51 5.51 -13.58
CA PRO A 193 -13.19 4.22 -13.68
C PRO A 193 -14.66 4.31 -13.32
N ALA A 194 -15.50 3.52 -13.99
CA ALA A 194 -16.87 3.21 -13.60
C ALA A 194 -17.06 1.69 -13.60
N TYR A 195 -17.64 1.17 -12.52
CA TYR A 195 -17.79 -0.27 -12.30
C TYR A 195 -19.21 -0.72 -12.57
N GLN A 196 -19.35 -1.86 -13.25
CA GLN A 196 -20.64 -2.48 -13.56
C GLN A 196 -20.71 -3.87 -12.95
N PHE A 197 -21.77 -4.15 -12.23
CA PHE A 197 -22.07 -5.44 -11.61
C PHE A 197 -23.17 -6.12 -12.43
N LYS A 198 -22.85 -7.25 -13.07
CA LYS A 198 -23.81 -8.07 -13.82
C LYS A 198 -24.04 -9.39 -13.11
N ASN A 199 -25.24 -9.93 -13.26
CA ASN A 199 -25.62 -11.23 -12.74
C ASN A 199 -25.35 -11.38 -11.23
N LEU A 200 -25.60 -10.32 -10.45
CA LEU A 200 -25.53 -10.38 -8.99
C LEU A 200 -26.38 -11.55 -8.48
N ARG A 201 -25.80 -12.33 -7.57
CA ARG A 201 -26.46 -13.48 -6.96
C ARG A 201 -27.85 -13.10 -6.45
N ASN A 202 -28.85 -13.91 -6.79
CA ASN A 202 -30.27 -13.71 -6.42
C ASN A 202 -30.83 -12.33 -6.77
N ASN A 203 -30.30 -11.67 -7.82
CA ASN A 203 -30.65 -10.31 -8.18
C ASN A 203 -30.50 -9.32 -7.00
N HIS A 204 -29.49 -9.55 -6.16
CA HIS A 204 -29.21 -8.70 -5.01
C HIS A 204 -29.11 -7.24 -5.46
N PRO A 205 -29.79 -6.29 -4.81
CA PRO A 205 -29.68 -4.88 -5.17
C PRO A 205 -28.26 -4.35 -4.86
N VAL A 206 -27.76 -3.43 -5.67
CA VAL A 206 -26.49 -2.71 -5.41
C VAL A 206 -26.76 -1.60 -4.39
N ASN A 207 -27.01 -1.98 -3.14
CA ASN A 207 -27.25 -1.09 -2.00
C ASN A 207 -26.15 -1.22 -0.92
N PHE A 208 -24.99 -1.70 -1.31
CA PHE A 208 -23.80 -1.88 -0.48
C PHE A 208 -22.70 -0.90 -0.90
N LEU A 209 -21.80 -0.60 0.04
CA LEU A 209 -20.57 0.12 -0.23
C LEU A 209 -19.58 -0.81 -0.93
N PHE A 210 -18.78 -0.29 -1.88
CA PHE A 210 -17.79 -1.11 -2.56
C PHE A 210 -16.46 -0.36 -2.76
N SER A 211 -15.38 -1.12 -2.76
CA SER A 211 -14.00 -0.64 -2.87
C SER A 211 -13.23 -1.51 -3.85
N PRO A 212 -12.90 -0.99 -5.05
CA PRO A 212 -12.03 -1.69 -6.00
C PRO A 212 -10.58 -1.65 -5.51
N ARG A 213 -9.90 -2.80 -5.48
CA ARG A 213 -8.52 -2.92 -4.99
C ARG A 213 -7.69 -3.78 -5.92
N ILE A 214 -6.74 -3.16 -6.61
CA ILE A 214 -5.77 -3.86 -7.45
C ILE A 214 -4.72 -4.56 -6.58
N ALA A 215 -4.25 -5.73 -7.02
CA ALA A 215 -3.16 -6.42 -6.35
C ALA A 215 -1.89 -5.54 -6.31
N GLY A 216 -1.27 -5.39 -5.14
CA GLY A 216 -0.04 -4.63 -4.92
C GLY A 216 1.21 -5.45 -5.24
N GLN A 217 2.37 -4.80 -5.39
CA GLN A 217 3.66 -5.48 -5.45
C GLN A 217 4.05 -6.06 -4.10
N LEU A 218 4.84 -7.13 -4.09
CA LEU A 218 5.21 -7.87 -2.88
C LEU A 218 6.66 -7.67 -2.43
N ALA A 219 7.52 -7.08 -3.28
CA ALA A 219 8.92 -6.84 -2.94
C ALA A 219 9.07 -6.07 -1.62
N GLY A 220 9.89 -6.57 -0.70
CA GLY A 220 10.22 -5.92 0.56
C GLY A 220 9.14 -5.94 1.64
N MET A 221 8.06 -6.71 1.50
CA MET A 221 6.97 -6.71 2.49
C MET A 221 7.46 -7.09 3.89
N GLY A 222 8.38 -8.05 4.04
CA GLY A 222 8.97 -8.41 5.33
C GLY A 222 9.78 -7.29 5.97
N LEU A 223 10.44 -6.44 5.16
CA LEU A 223 11.12 -5.24 5.67
C LEU A 223 10.12 -4.23 6.25
N LEU A 224 8.96 -4.05 5.62
CA LEU A 224 7.90 -3.20 6.17
C LEU A 224 7.29 -3.78 7.44
N GLU A 225 7.17 -5.10 7.53
CA GLU A 225 6.71 -5.78 8.75
C GLU A 225 7.69 -5.61 9.90
N ALA A 226 8.99 -5.62 9.61
CA ALA A 226 10.08 -5.47 10.57
C ALA A 226 10.23 -4.05 11.15
N ILE A 227 9.55 -3.02 10.60
CA ILE A 227 9.59 -1.66 11.15
C ILE A 227 8.91 -1.67 12.53
N PRO A 228 9.54 -1.13 13.60
CA PRO A 228 8.90 -1.01 14.91
C PRO A 228 7.61 -0.17 14.83
N GLU A 229 6.59 -0.60 15.56
CA GLU A 229 5.31 0.12 15.64
C GLU A 229 5.50 1.58 16.05
N GLN A 230 6.37 1.81 17.03
CA GLN A 230 6.66 3.16 17.53
C GLN A 230 7.28 4.07 16.45
N THR A 231 8.05 3.51 15.52
CA THR A 231 8.59 4.26 14.38
C THR A 231 7.46 4.74 13.46
N ILE A 232 6.50 3.88 13.14
CA ILE A 232 5.33 4.27 12.32
C ILE A 232 4.51 5.35 13.05
N LEU A 233 4.22 5.13 14.33
CA LEU A 233 3.41 6.05 15.14
C LEU A 233 4.09 7.40 15.37
N SER A 234 5.42 7.50 15.27
CA SER A 234 6.14 8.77 15.40
C SER A 234 5.89 9.74 14.23
N TYR A 235 5.38 9.25 13.10
CA TYR A 235 4.98 10.08 11.96
C TYR A 235 3.50 10.45 11.97
N ALA A 236 2.69 9.86 12.86
CA ALA A 236 1.28 10.14 12.94
C ALA A 236 0.98 11.49 13.59
N ASP A 237 0.16 12.29 12.95
CA ASP A 237 -0.39 13.55 13.49
C ASP A 237 -1.89 13.66 13.16
N PRO A 238 -2.75 12.78 13.73
CA PRO A 238 -4.16 12.65 13.34
C PRO A 238 -4.99 13.92 13.56
N HIS A 239 -4.44 14.94 14.22
CA HIS A 239 -5.08 16.22 14.49
C HIS A 239 -4.44 17.38 13.76
N ASP A 240 -3.48 17.13 12.86
CA ASP A 240 -2.70 18.17 12.15
C ASP A 240 -2.19 19.26 13.12
N SER A 241 -1.54 18.83 14.20
CA SER A 241 -1.13 19.71 15.31
C SER A 241 -0.09 20.74 14.89
N ASN A 242 0.66 20.44 13.82
CA ASN A 242 1.65 21.34 13.23
C ASN A 242 1.05 22.29 12.17
N ASN A 243 -0.24 22.12 11.82
CA ASN A 243 -1.02 22.91 10.86
C ASN A 243 -0.41 22.95 9.44
N ASP A 244 0.20 21.85 8.99
CA ASP A 244 0.74 21.76 7.63
C ASP A 244 -0.25 21.19 6.61
N GLY A 245 -1.38 20.68 7.09
CA GLY A 245 -2.47 20.11 6.31
C GLY A 245 -2.27 18.63 6.01
N ILE A 246 -1.39 17.95 6.75
CA ILE A 246 -1.10 16.51 6.61
C ILE A 246 -1.27 15.86 7.98
N SER A 247 -2.25 14.96 8.11
CA SER A 247 -2.54 14.33 9.39
C SER A 247 -1.76 13.03 9.61
N GLY A 248 -1.78 12.12 8.68
CA GLY A 248 -1.22 10.78 8.86
C GLY A 248 -1.86 10.04 10.03
N LYS A 249 -2.72 9.07 9.78
CA LYS A 249 -3.47 8.36 10.81
C LYS A 249 -3.15 6.87 10.82
N ALA A 250 -2.90 6.30 12.01
CA ALA A 250 -2.77 4.86 12.19
C ALA A 250 -4.13 4.17 12.05
N ASN A 251 -4.19 3.04 11.33
CA ASN A 251 -5.34 2.16 11.39
C ASN A 251 -5.12 1.09 12.47
N TYR A 252 -6.08 0.90 13.34
CA TYR A 252 -6.07 -0.18 14.34
C TYR A 252 -7.10 -1.23 13.94
N VAL A 253 -6.66 -2.48 13.82
CA VAL A 253 -7.41 -3.55 13.19
C VAL A 253 -7.42 -4.81 14.05
N TRP A 254 -8.38 -5.71 13.82
CA TRP A 254 -8.47 -6.95 14.57
C TRP A 254 -7.40 -7.95 14.10
N ASN A 255 -6.66 -8.49 15.07
CA ASN A 255 -5.72 -9.58 14.86
C ASN A 255 -6.38 -10.91 15.23
N GLU A 256 -6.65 -11.75 14.24
CA GLU A 256 -7.39 -13.00 14.39
C GLU A 256 -6.66 -14.05 15.25
N GLU A 257 -5.35 -14.14 15.17
CA GLU A 257 -4.59 -15.10 15.97
C GLU A 257 -4.43 -14.66 17.42
N LYS A 258 -4.23 -13.36 17.65
CA LYS A 258 -4.03 -12.79 18.99
C LYS A 258 -5.33 -12.39 19.67
N GLN A 259 -6.45 -12.39 18.95
CA GLN A 259 -7.78 -11.98 19.45
C GLN A 259 -7.75 -10.61 20.14
N GLN A 260 -7.06 -9.65 19.53
CA GLN A 260 -6.91 -8.29 20.03
C GLN A 260 -6.71 -7.28 18.90
N THR A 261 -6.93 -6.03 19.18
CA THR A 261 -6.61 -4.91 18.29
C THR A 261 -5.10 -4.74 18.15
N ALA A 262 -4.62 -4.50 16.92
CA ALA A 262 -3.22 -4.27 16.58
C ALA A 262 -3.08 -3.19 15.51
N LEU A 263 -1.89 -2.60 15.37
CA LEU A 263 -1.58 -1.66 14.30
C LEU A 263 -1.69 -2.34 12.94
N GLY A 264 -2.52 -1.78 12.06
CA GLY A 264 -2.62 -2.20 10.68
C GLY A 264 -1.46 -1.65 9.84
N ARG A 265 -0.90 -2.50 8.97
CA ARG A 265 0.27 -2.17 8.13
C ARG A 265 0.08 -2.49 6.66
N PHE A 266 -0.72 -3.54 6.34
CA PHE A 266 -0.87 -4.09 5.00
C PHE A 266 -2.28 -3.88 4.45
N GLY A 267 -2.43 -4.07 3.15
CA GLY A 267 -3.62 -3.70 2.41
C GLY A 267 -3.67 -2.20 2.08
N TRP A 268 -4.57 -1.81 1.19
CA TRP A 268 -4.71 -0.43 0.71
C TRP A 268 -5.18 0.57 1.78
N LYS A 269 -5.86 0.08 2.80
CA LYS A 269 -6.33 0.88 3.95
C LYS A 269 -5.66 0.44 5.27
N ALA A 270 -4.43 -0.10 5.20
CA ALA A 270 -3.72 -0.63 6.38
C ALA A 270 -4.63 -1.56 7.23
N ASN A 271 -5.42 -2.41 6.58
CA ASN A 271 -6.46 -3.21 7.22
C ASN A 271 -6.02 -4.62 7.62
N GLN A 272 -4.72 -4.90 7.57
CA GLN A 272 -4.11 -6.15 8.04
C GLN A 272 -2.91 -5.87 8.94
N PRO A 273 -2.78 -6.54 10.09
CA PRO A 273 -1.73 -6.22 11.07
C PRO A 273 -0.36 -6.80 10.71
N ASN A 274 -0.32 -7.94 10.01
CA ASN A 274 0.90 -8.67 9.68
C ASN A 274 0.74 -9.45 8.35
N ILE A 275 1.85 -9.93 7.81
CA ILE A 275 1.86 -10.69 6.55
C ILE A 275 1.15 -12.04 6.71
N ARG A 276 1.28 -12.69 7.85
CA ARG A 276 0.66 -14.00 8.11
C ARG A 276 -0.88 -13.90 7.97
N GLN A 277 -1.51 -12.91 8.59
CA GLN A 277 -2.96 -12.69 8.45
C GLN A 277 -3.33 -12.18 7.04
N GLN A 278 -2.52 -11.33 6.42
CA GLN A 278 -2.75 -10.87 5.03
C GLN A 278 -2.76 -12.04 4.04
N VAL A 279 -1.80 -12.96 4.14
CA VAL A 279 -1.70 -14.16 3.29
C VAL A 279 -2.89 -15.09 3.55
N ALA A 280 -3.24 -15.31 4.82
CA ALA A 280 -4.42 -16.11 5.18
C ALA A 280 -5.74 -15.51 4.65
N ALA A 281 -5.90 -14.19 4.77
CA ALA A 281 -7.08 -13.49 4.27
C ALA A 281 -7.19 -13.56 2.73
N ALA A 282 -6.06 -13.54 2.02
CA ALA A 282 -6.03 -13.75 0.57
C ALA A 282 -6.41 -15.19 0.20
N TYR A 283 -5.88 -16.20 0.86
CA TYR A 283 -6.30 -17.58 0.65
C TYR A 283 -7.79 -17.78 0.89
N SER A 284 -8.31 -17.26 1.99
CA SER A 284 -9.71 -17.38 2.36
C SER A 284 -10.65 -16.59 1.43
N GLY A 285 -10.33 -15.33 1.13
CA GLY A 285 -11.18 -14.45 0.33
C GLY A 285 -11.07 -14.66 -1.16
N ASP A 286 -9.84 -14.81 -1.67
CA ASP A 286 -9.55 -14.76 -3.11
C ASP A 286 -9.58 -16.16 -3.75
N ILE A 287 -9.14 -17.21 -3.03
CA ILE A 287 -9.08 -18.60 -3.49
C ILE A 287 -10.19 -19.45 -2.86
N GLY A 288 -10.70 -19.04 -1.69
CA GLY A 288 -11.78 -19.70 -0.99
C GLY A 288 -11.33 -20.93 -0.20
N ILE A 289 -10.04 -21.04 0.18
CA ILE A 289 -9.49 -22.16 0.95
C ILE A 289 -9.19 -21.76 2.41
N THR A 290 -9.19 -22.72 3.29
CA THR A 290 -8.94 -22.55 4.72
C THR A 290 -7.45 -22.61 5.07
N THR A 291 -7.08 -21.93 6.14
CA THR A 291 -5.71 -21.84 6.68
C THR A 291 -5.77 -21.95 8.20
N PRO A 292 -4.63 -22.13 8.92
CA PRO A 292 -4.63 -22.11 10.38
C PRO A 292 -5.20 -20.82 11.01
N VAL A 293 -5.10 -19.66 10.33
CA VAL A 293 -5.66 -18.38 10.79
C VAL A 293 -7.16 -18.29 10.52
N PHE A 294 -7.62 -18.77 9.36
CA PHE A 294 -9.03 -18.83 8.97
C PHE A 294 -9.43 -20.28 8.69
N PRO A 295 -9.76 -21.08 9.74
CA PRO A 295 -10.04 -22.50 9.60
C PRO A 295 -11.45 -22.79 9.07
N GLN A 296 -12.27 -21.77 8.83
CA GLN A 296 -13.61 -21.90 8.29
C GLN A 296 -13.67 -21.30 6.88
N ALA A 297 -14.47 -21.95 6.00
CA ALA A 297 -14.70 -21.43 4.65
C ALA A 297 -15.32 -20.03 4.71
N SER A 298 -14.84 -19.12 3.86
CA SER A 298 -15.36 -17.74 3.76
C SER A 298 -16.70 -17.69 3.00
N LEU A 299 -17.71 -18.33 3.55
CA LEU A 299 -19.08 -18.34 3.02
C LEU A 299 -20.02 -17.68 4.02
N SER A 300 -20.99 -16.91 3.55
CA SER A 300 -21.94 -16.22 4.40
C SER A 300 -23.39 -16.46 3.96
N GLY A 301 -24.33 -16.45 4.91
CA GLY A 301 -25.75 -16.53 4.66
C GLY A 301 -26.13 -17.67 3.70
N LEU A 302 -26.73 -17.31 2.58
CA LEU A 302 -27.15 -18.26 1.56
C LEU A 302 -25.98 -19.05 0.94
N GLN A 303 -24.80 -18.46 0.82
CA GLN A 303 -23.61 -19.16 0.30
C GLN A 303 -23.28 -20.38 1.19
N GLN A 304 -23.31 -20.20 2.51
CA GLN A 304 -23.09 -21.29 3.47
C GLN A 304 -24.15 -22.37 3.33
N THR A 305 -25.41 -21.99 3.14
CA THR A 305 -26.51 -22.94 2.95
C THR A 305 -26.35 -23.74 1.66
N LEU A 306 -25.98 -23.10 0.56
CA LEU A 306 -25.85 -23.72 -0.76
C LEU A 306 -24.57 -24.55 -0.91
N TYR A 307 -23.47 -24.07 -0.35
CA TYR A 307 -22.13 -24.57 -0.68
C TYR A 307 -21.34 -25.10 0.51
N GLY A 308 -21.77 -24.86 1.75
CA GLY A 308 -21.04 -25.29 2.96
C GLY A 308 -20.94 -26.80 3.17
N LYS A 309 -21.60 -27.60 2.32
CA LYS A 309 -21.49 -29.06 2.31
C LYS A 309 -20.76 -29.62 1.10
N LEU A 310 -20.25 -28.76 0.21
CA LEU A 310 -19.45 -29.23 -0.92
C LEU A 310 -18.13 -29.83 -0.41
N PRO A 311 -17.55 -30.80 -1.15
CA PRO A 311 -16.29 -31.40 -0.75
C PRO A 311 -15.22 -30.33 -0.62
N GLU A 312 -14.74 -30.14 0.59
CA GLU A 312 -13.48 -29.47 0.87
C GLU A 312 -12.33 -30.43 0.53
N GLY A 313 -11.10 -29.94 0.46
CA GLY A 313 -9.93 -30.79 0.24
C GLY A 313 -9.86 -31.92 1.27
N ASN A 314 -9.20 -33.01 0.92
CA ASN A 314 -9.11 -34.21 1.77
C ASN A 314 -8.10 -34.00 2.92
N ASN A 315 -8.45 -33.18 3.89
CA ASN A 315 -7.58 -32.72 4.97
C ASN A 315 -7.90 -33.33 6.35
N ASN A 316 -8.85 -34.27 6.44
CA ASN A 316 -9.25 -34.94 7.70
C ASN A 316 -9.54 -33.93 8.84
N GLY A 317 -10.24 -32.85 8.57
CA GLY A 317 -10.56 -31.80 9.53
C GLY A 317 -9.44 -30.78 9.77
N LYS A 318 -8.35 -30.82 9.00
CA LYS A 318 -7.32 -29.79 8.96
C LYS A 318 -7.64 -28.77 7.87
N PRO A 319 -7.08 -27.56 7.93
CA PRO A 319 -7.17 -26.60 6.83
C PRO A 319 -6.65 -27.17 5.50
N GLU A 320 -7.22 -26.74 4.35
CA GLU A 320 -6.75 -27.12 3.01
C GLU A 320 -5.27 -26.77 2.83
N LEU A 321 -4.83 -25.62 3.38
CA LEU A 321 -3.41 -25.25 3.44
C LEU A 321 -2.92 -25.28 4.89
N PRO A 322 -2.48 -26.44 5.41
CA PRO A 322 -1.97 -26.56 6.77
C PRO A 322 -0.52 -26.05 6.89
N ASP A 323 -0.06 -25.79 8.12
CA ASP A 323 1.37 -25.74 8.39
C ASP A 323 2.02 -27.13 8.11
N PRO A 324 3.26 -27.17 7.55
CA PRO A 324 4.20 -26.05 7.38
C PRO A 324 4.01 -25.26 6.07
N PHE A 325 3.19 -25.69 5.15
CA PHE A 325 3.07 -25.09 3.80
C PHE A 325 2.54 -23.65 3.83
N PHE A 326 1.60 -23.39 4.73
CA PHE A 326 1.11 -22.03 4.96
C PHE A 326 2.23 -21.14 5.50
N ALA A 327 3.00 -21.61 6.50
CA ALA A 327 4.13 -20.88 7.04
C ALA A 327 5.20 -20.58 5.97
N ASN A 328 5.48 -21.56 5.08
CA ASN A 328 6.43 -21.36 3.98
C ASN A 328 5.92 -20.30 2.98
N THR A 329 4.59 -20.19 2.73
CA THR A 329 4.04 -19.13 1.87
C THR A 329 4.14 -17.75 2.53
N VAL A 330 3.96 -17.69 3.85
CA VAL A 330 4.19 -16.44 4.62
C VAL A 330 5.66 -16.05 4.52
N PHE A 331 6.57 -16.99 4.77
CA PHE A 331 8.02 -16.77 4.68
C PHE A 331 8.45 -16.34 3.27
N TYR A 332 7.89 -16.95 2.21
CA TYR A 332 8.11 -16.50 0.83
C TYR A 332 7.80 -15.03 0.67
N THR A 333 6.63 -14.59 1.13
CA THR A 333 6.18 -13.18 1.02
C THR A 333 7.06 -12.24 1.84
N GLN A 334 7.51 -12.67 3.03
CA GLN A 334 8.41 -11.89 3.89
C GLN A 334 9.82 -11.75 3.31
N ALA A 335 10.31 -12.78 2.64
CA ALA A 335 11.69 -12.88 2.19
C ALA A 335 11.92 -12.42 0.74
N LEU A 336 10.94 -11.77 0.09
CA LEU A 336 11.12 -11.16 -1.22
C LEU A 336 11.97 -9.89 -1.12
N ALA A 337 13.07 -9.88 -1.90
CA ALA A 337 14.04 -8.78 -1.93
C ALA A 337 13.49 -7.53 -2.65
N VAL A 338 14.11 -6.39 -2.38
CA VAL A 338 13.85 -5.12 -3.05
C VAL A 338 14.90 -4.88 -4.13
N PRO A 339 14.55 -4.51 -5.36
CA PRO A 339 15.50 -4.12 -6.38
C PRO A 339 16.29 -2.87 -5.99
N GLN A 340 17.58 -2.84 -6.33
CA GLN A 340 18.44 -1.66 -6.15
C GLN A 340 18.01 -0.53 -7.09
N ARG A 341 18.20 0.73 -6.68
CA ARG A 341 18.11 1.90 -7.58
C ARG A 341 19.16 1.80 -8.68
N ARG A 342 18.81 2.28 -9.88
CA ARG A 342 19.61 2.05 -11.09
C ARG A 342 20.45 3.25 -11.51
N ASN A 343 19.92 4.45 -11.37
CA ASN A 343 20.51 5.71 -11.88
C ASN A 343 20.62 6.78 -10.80
N TRP A 344 20.79 6.38 -9.54
CA TRP A 344 20.75 7.26 -8.38
C TRP A 344 21.79 8.40 -8.41
N THR A 345 22.90 8.27 -9.19
CA THR A 345 23.92 9.31 -9.38
C THR A 345 23.64 10.23 -10.58
N ASP A 346 22.62 9.96 -11.41
CA ASP A 346 22.27 10.79 -12.57
C ASP A 346 21.80 12.18 -12.11
N ALA A 347 22.33 13.24 -12.73
CA ALA A 347 22.05 14.63 -12.33
C ALA A 347 20.55 14.99 -12.42
N ALA A 348 19.81 14.45 -13.40
CA ALA A 348 18.38 14.69 -13.52
C ALA A 348 17.58 13.91 -12.43
N VAL A 349 18.05 12.72 -12.04
CA VAL A 349 17.49 11.95 -10.92
C VAL A 349 17.73 12.70 -9.60
N GLN A 350 18.92 13.24 -9.38
CA GLN A 350 19.23 14.05 -8.19
C GLN A 350 18.39 15.34 -8.15
N LYS A 351 18.21 16.03 -9.28
CA LYS A 351 17.31 17.17 -9.37
C LYS A 351 15.88 16.79 -9.05
N GLY A 352 15.39 15.66 -9.58
CA GLY A 352 14.08 15.13 -9.27
C GLY A 352 13.89 14.81 -7.80
N LYS A 353 14.92 14.26 -7.13
CA LYS A 353 14.94 14.04 -5.69
C LYS A 353 14.77 15.35 -4.93
N ALA A 354 15.55 16.39 -5.26
CA ALA A 354 15.42 17.70 -4.62
C ALA A 354 13.99 18.25 -4.76
N LEU A 355 13.39 18.13 -5.95
CA LEU A 355 12.01 18.54 -6.19
C LEU A 355 11.00 17.72 -5.36
N PHE A 356 11.22 16.42 -5.19
CA PHE A 356 10.38 15.56 -4.36
C PHE A 356 10.30 16.05 -2.91
N PHE A 357 11.41 16.47 -2.33
CA PHE A 357 11.44 17.07 -0.99
C PHE A 357 10.82 18.48 -1.00
N GLN A 358 11.19 19.31 -1.96
CA GLN A 358 10.70 20.70 -2.08
C GLN A 358 9.19 20.77 -2.22
N LEU A 359 8.58 19.83 -2.93
CA LEU A 359 7.13 19.73 -3.12
C LEU A 359 6.41 19.02 -1.96
N SER A 360 7.11 18.69 -0.89
CA SER A 360 6.57 18.04 0.32
C SER A 360 6.09 16.59 0.11
N CYS A 361 6.44 15.92 -0.99
CA CYS A 361 6.10 14.51 -1.21
C CYS A 361 6.68 13.61 -0.12
N ALA A 362 7.87 13.95 0.39
CA ALA A 362 8.57 13.22 1.46
C ALA A 362 7.87 13.29 2.82
N LYS A 363 6.79 14.05 3.00
CA LYS A 363 6.04 14.10 4.26
C LYS A 363 5.19 12.86 4.51
N CYS A 364 4.64 12.25 3.45
CA CYS A 364 3.94 10.97 3.49
C CYS A 364 4.86 9.84 2.98
N HIS A 365 5.58 10.10 1.91
CA HIS A 365 6.55 9.18 1.35
C HIS A 365 7.90 9.31 2.06
N ILE A 366 7.96 8.91 3.34
CA ILE A 366 9.16 8.98 4.19
C ILE A 366 10.30 8.20 3.54
N PRO A 367 11.42 8.85 3.22
CA PRO A 367 12.44 8.26 2.36
C PRO A 367 13.32 7.21 3.05
N GLN A 368 13.43 7.26 4.38
CA GLN A 368 14.28 6.36 5.15
C GLN A 368 13.62 5.92 6.44
N LEU A 369 13.65 4.62 6.69
CA LEU A 369 13.18 4.00 7.92
C LEU A 369 14.20 2.98 8.43
N GLN A 370 14.08 2.59 9.70
CA GLN A 370 14.91 1.57 10.31
C GLN A 370 14.05 0.36 10.71
N THR A 371 14.45 -0.84 10.32
CA THR A 371 13.82 -2.06 10.85
C THR A 371 14.32 -2.35 12.27
N GLY A 372 13.47 -2.98 13.07
CA GLY A 372 13.81 -3.44 14.41
C GLY A 372 14.37 -4.86 14.43
N ASN A 373 14.35 -5.49 15.59
CA ASN A 373 14.59 -6.93 15.72
C ASN A 373 13.38 -7.69 15.19
N PHE A 374 13.58 -8.54 14.17
CA PHE A 374 12.53 -9.29 13.49
C PHE A 374 12.86 -10.80 13.53
N ALA A 375 12.26 -11.49 14.49
CA ALA A 375 12.57 -12.88 14.78
C ALA A 375 12.14 -13.84 13.65
N ASP A 376 11.06 -13.51 12.92
CA ASP A 376 10.53 -14.36 11.84
C ASP A 376 11.52 -14.50 10.68
N VAL A 377 12.23 -13.40 10.35
CA VAL A 377 13.28 -13.37 9.33
C VAL A 377 14.45 -12.53 9.86
N PRO A 378 15.37 -13.12 10.65
CA PRO A 378 16.44 -12.37 11.33
C PRO A 378 17.33 -11.55 10.41
N LEU A 379 17.48 -11.96 9.15
CA LEU A 379 18.24 -11.22 8.13
C LEU A 379 17.68 -9.82 7.82
N LEU A 380 16.40 -9.58 8.10
CA LEU A 380 15.74 -8.29 7.90
C LEU A 380 15.83 -7.38 9.13
N SER A 381 16.46 -7.85 10.22
CA SER A 381 16.63 -7.05 11.44
C SER A 381 17.65 -5.94 11.24
N ASN A 382 17.38 -4.79 11.87
CA ASN A 382 18.29 -3.65 11.99
C ASN A 382 18.83 -3.13 10.63
N GLN A 383 18.00 -3.17 9.59
CA GLN A 383 18.32 -2.64 8.27
C GLN A 383 17.92 -1.16 8.16
N THR A 384 18.76 -0.34 7.59
CA THR A 384 18.37 0.99 7.08
C THR A 384 17.75 0.80 5.70
N ILE A 385 16.49 1.15 5.56
CA ILE A 385 15.71 0.92 4.32
C ILE A 385 15.18 2.24 3.76
N HIS A 386 14.92 2.26 2.44
CA HIS A 386 14.43 3.44 1.74
C HIS A 386 13.10 3.14 1.02
N PRO A 387 12.00 2.94 1.78
CA PRO A 387 10.72 2.47 1.22
C PRO A 387 9.89 3.61 0.62
N TYR A 388 10.15 4.86 0.99
CA TYR A 388 9.32 6.00 0.61
C TYR A 388 7.84 5.81 0.99
N THR A 389 7.60 5.55 2.26
CA THR A 389 6.28 5.39 2.90
C THR A 389 6.38 5.62 4.40
N ASP A 390 5.32 6.11 5.01
CA ASP A 390 5.11 6.14 6.46
C ASP A 390 4.20 5.00 6.97
N LEU A 391 3.55 4.26 6.04
CA LEU A 391 2.54 3.23 6.32
C LEU A 391 1.25 3.76 6.98
N LEU A 392 1.05 5.07 7.05
CA LEU A 392 -0.12 5.70 7.62
C LEU A 392 -1.23 5.92 6.58
N LEU A 393 -2.42 6.22 7.07
CA LEU A 393 -3.58 6.62 6.30
C LEU A 393 -3.55 8.13 6.08
N HIS A 394 -3.86 8.56 4.86
CA HIS A 394 -4.05 9.97 4.50
C HIS A 394 -5.33 10.15 3.72
N ASP A 395 -6.03 11.25 3.97
CA ASP A 395 -7.20 11.65 3.18
C ASP A 395 -6.72 12.11 1.79
N MET A 396 -7.11 11.35 0.77
CA MET A 396 -6.71 11.59 -0.62
C MET A 396 -7.79 12.33 -1.42
N GLY A 397 -8.80 12.87 -0.76
CA GLY A 397 -9.88 13.63 -1.36
C GLY A 397 -10.92 12.78 -2.09
N ASP A 398 -11.99 13.47 -2.56
CA ASP A 398 -13.18 12.83 -3.12
C ASP A 398 -12.92 12.09 -4.44
N ASP A 399 -11.96 12.55 -5.24
CA ASP A 399 -11.62 11.92 -6.54
C ASP A 399 -11.07 10.48 -6.38
N LEU A 400 -10.50 10.15 -5.21
CA LEU A 400 -9.98 8.82 -4.87
C LEU A 400 -10.84 8.09 -3.84
N ALA A 401 -11.89 8.71 -3.30
CA ALA A 401 -12.77 8.11 -2.32
C ALA A 401 -13.53 6.90 -2.88
N ASP A 402 -13.65 5.86 -2.05
CA ASP A 402 -14.52 4.70 -2.32
C ASP A 402 -15.79 4.69 -1.45
N GLY A 403 -15.88 5.62 -0.48
CA GLY A 403 -16.99 5.72 0.47
C GLY A 403 -17.09 4.56 1.47
N ARG A 404 -16.17 3.56 1.41
CA ARG A 404 -16.19 2.38 2.26
C ARG A 404 -15.15 2.48 3.37
N ASN A 405 -15.62 2.46 4.61
CA ASN A 405 -14.75 2.39 5.78
C ASN A 405 -14.12 0.99 5.92
N ASP A 406 -12.91 0.94 6.51
CA ASP A 406 -12.18 -0.30 6.78
C ASP A 406 -11.46 -0.16 8.14
N PHE A 407 -12.10 -0.59 9.22
CA PHE A 407 -11.77 -0.25 10.62
C PHE A 407 -11.79 1.27 10.84
N LEU A 408 -10.67 1.90 11.22
CA LEU A 408 -10.61 3.34 11.43
C LEU A 408 -10.39 4.14 10.13
N ALA A 409 -10.02 3.47 9.04
CA ALA A 409 -9.87 4.12 7.75
C ALA A 409 -11.24 4.53 7.19
N THR A 410 -11.41 5.80 6.86
CA THR A 410 -12.62 6.33 6.21
C THR A 410 -12.65 6.00 4.70
N GLY A 411 -13.75 6.35 4.03
CA GLY A 411 -13.88 6.18 2.59
C GLY A 411 -12.84 6.92 1.76
N ASN A 412 -12.31 8.04 2.26
CA ASN A 412 -11.33 8.90 1.57
C ASN A 412 -9.88 8.54 1.90
N GLU A 413 -9.65 7.76 2.97
CA GLU A 413 -8.30 7.49 3.47
C GLU A 413 -7.68 6.27 2.84
N TRP A 414 -6.41 6.40 2.47
CA TRP A 414 -5.59 5.35 1.87
C TRP A 414 -4.21 5.32 2.53
N ARG A 415 -3.68 4.10 2.71
CA ARG A 415 -2.31 3.93 3.20
C ARG A 415 -1.30 4.35 2.15
N THR A 416 -0.29 5.13 2.54
CA THR A 416 0.86 5.43 1.69
C THR A 416 1.56 4.14 1.27
N PRO A 417 1.55 3.76 -0.03
CA PRO A 417 2.28 2.57 -0.48
C PRO A 417 3.78 2.85 -0.59
N PRO A 418 4.66 1.83 -0.45
CA PRO A 418 6.07 1.98 -0.74
C PRO A 418 6.29 2.28 -2.22
N LEU A 419 7.29 3.12 -2.53
CA LEU A 419 7.64 3.48 -3.90
C LEU A 419 8.82 2.68 -4.46
N TRP A 420 9.56 1.94 -3.64
CA TRP A 420 10.65 1.11 -4.14
C TRP A 420 10.22 0.14 -5.24
N GLY A 421 11.06 -0.03 -6.25
CA GLY A 421 10.77 -0.87 -7.40
C GLY A 421 9.68 -0.36 -8.34
N ILE A 422 9.05 0.81 -8.08
CA ILE A 422 7.92 1.31 -8.90
C ILE A 422 8.29 1.44 -10.37
N GLY A 423 9.52 1.85 -10.69
CA GLY A 423 9.97 1.96 -12.07
C GLY A 423 10.15 0.63 -12.81
N LEU A 424 10.17 -0.50 -12.09
CA LEU A 424 10.25 -1.84 -12.68
C LEU A 424 8.88 -2.48 -12.91
N VAL A 425 7.80 -1.91 -12.38
CA VAL A 425 6.44 -2.48 -12.48
C VAL A 425 6.06 -2.81 -13.91
N ARG A 426 6.33 -1.91 -14.86
CA ARG A 426 6.02 -2.16 -16.27
C ARG A 426 6.80 -3.37 -16.82
N LEU A 427 8.07 -3.48 -16.48
CA LEU A 427 8.93 -4.59 -16.93
C LEU A 427 8.49 -5.92 -16.31
N VAL A 428 8.19 -5.94 -15.02
CA VAL A 428 7.67 -7.10 -14.29
C VAL A 428 6.32 -7.54 -14.84
N ASN A 429 5.47 -6.61 -15.22
CA ASN A 429 4.18 -6.88 -15.89
C ASN A 429 4.31 -7.23 -17.38
N ASN A 430 5.50 -7.66 -17.84
CA ASN A 430 5.75 -8.01 -19.24
C ASN A 430 5.33 -6.89 -20.22
N ASN A 431 5.58 -5.64 -19.87
CA ASN A 431 5.23 -4.42 -20.60
C ASN A 431 3.73 -4.20 -20.84
N LYS A 432 2.84 -4.90 -20.14
CA LYS A 432 1.39 -4.72 -20.26
C LYS A 432 0.89 -3.40 -19.64
N GLY A 433 1.69 -2.76 -18.79
CA GLY A 433 1.36 -1.46 -18.21
C GLY A 433 1.86 -1.29 -16.79
N MET A 434 1.66 -0.07 -16.29
CA MET A 434 1.87 0.32 -14.91
C MET A 434 0.52 0.80 -14.39
N PHE A 435 -0.11 0.05 -13.49
CA PHE A 435 -1.45 0.35 -12.99
C PHE A 435 -1.35 0.77 -11.54
N LEU A 436 -1.24 2.09 -11.32
CA LEU A 436 -1.03 2.70 -10.02
C LEU A 436 -2.35 3.13 -9.37
N MET A 437 -2.30 3.66 -8.15
CA MET A 437 -3.40 3.90 -7.24
C MET A 437 -4.06 2.59 -6.76
N HIS A 438 -5.07 2.70 -5.89
CA HIS A 438 -5.73 1.55 -5.26
C HIS A 438 -6.53 0.68 -6.23
N ASP A 439 -6.96 1.24 -7.35
CA ASP A 439 -7.80 0.58 -8.36
C ASP A 439 -7.14 0.45 -9.75
N GLY A 440 -5.89 0.89 -9.87
CA GLY A 440 -5.13 0.80 -11.11
C GLY A 440 -5.48 1.86 -12.17
N ARG A 441 -6.19 2.94 -11.78
CA ARG A 441 -6.62 3.99 -12.72
C ARG A 441 -5.47 4.76 -13.37
N ALA A 442 -4.35 4.96 -12.68
CA ALA A 442 -3.20 5.68 -13.21
C ALA A 442 -2.26 4.75 -13.98
N ARG A 443 -1.96 5.11 -15.24
CA ARG A 443 -1.14 4.33 -16.19
C ARG A 443 0.32 4.73 -16.19
N THR A 444 0.63 5.87 -15.55
CA THR A 444 1.97 6.45 -15.44
C THR A 444 2.17 7.06 -14.06
N ILE A 445 3.42 7.34 -13.70
CA ILE A 445 3.76 8.08 -12.47
C ILE A 445 3.15 9.49 -12.52
N GLU A 446 3.19 10.16 -13.68
CA GLU A 446 2.57 11.48 -13.85
C GLU A 446 1.07 11.44 -13.55
N GLU A 447 0.33 10.49 -14.12
CA GLU A 447 -1.09 10.31 -13.82
C GLU A 447 -1.33 10.06 -12.32
N ALA A 448 -0.48 9.25 -11.67
CA ALA A 448 -0.59 9.01 -10.23
C ALA A 448 -0.42 10.30 -9.42
N VAL A 449 0.59 11.14 -9.73
CA VAL A 449 0.78 12.44 -9.08
C VAL A 449 -0.44 13.35 -9.29
N LEU A 450 -1.01 13.38 -10.49
CA LEU A 450 -2.18 14.21 -10.81
C LEU A 450 -3.48 13.72 -10.16
N TRP A 451 -3.56 12.45 -9.75
CA TRP A 451 -4.68 11.90 -8.98
C TRP A 451 -4.60 12.23 -7.48
N HIS A 452 -3.47 12.71 -6.97
CA HIS A 452 -3.35 13.09 -5.57
C HIS A 452 -4.32 14.26 -5.26
N GLY A 453 -5.01 14.17 -4.13
CA GLY A 453 -5.95 15.17 -3.63
C GLY A 453 -5.92 15.24 -2.11
N GLY A 454 -6.88 15.90 -1.50
CA GLY A 454 -6.97 16.01 -0.03
C GLY A 454 -5.67 16.56 0.58
N GLU A 455 -5.06 15.82 1.49
CA GLU A 455 -3.80 16.20 2.15
C GLU A 455 -2.65 16.43 1.15
N ALA A 456 -2.66 15.77 0.00
CA ALA A 456 -1.64 15.88 -1.04
C ALA A 456 -1.95 16.94 -2.12
N GLU A 457 -3.09 17.66 -2.04
CA GLU A 457 -3.53 18.64 -3.05
C GLU A 457 -2.49 19.72 -3.30
N LYS A 458 -1.88 20.27 -2.22
CA LYS A 458 -0.85 21.31 -2.33
C LYS A 458 0.40 20.81 -3.09
N SER A 459 0.79 19.56 -2.87
CA SER A 459 1.94 18.93 -3.55
C SER A 459 1.65 18.71 -5.04
N LYS A 460 0.44 18.25 -5.40
CA LYS A 460 -0.02 18.15 -6.79
C LYS A 460 -0.03 19.51 -7.49
N GLU A 461 -0.63 20.53 -6.87
CA GLU A 461 -0.64 21.89 -7.45
C GLU A 461 0.76 22.46 -7.65
N ALA A 462 1.67 22.22 -6.70
CA ALA A 462 3.06 22.64 -6.82
C ALA A 462 3.77 21.92 -7.97
N PHE A 463 3.54 20.60 -8.14
CA PHE A 463 4.01 19.84 -9.29
C PHE A 463 3.49 20.42 -10.62
N MET A 464 2.20 20.74 -10.71
CA MET A 464 1.61 21.30 -11.93
C MET A 464 2.21 22.65 -12.32
N LYS A 465 2.69 23.44 -11.36
CA LYS A 465 3.33 24.75 -11.58
C LYS A 465 4.80 24.65 -12.00
N LEU A 466 5.42 23.48 -11.94
CA LEU A 466 6.80 23.29 -12.38
C LEU A 466 6.95 23.47 -13.89
N ALA A 467 8.10 23.91 -14.34
CA ALA A 467 8.50 23.81 -15.74
C ALA A 467 8.48 22.34 -16.20
N LYS A 468 8.20 22.10 -17.47
CA LYS A 468 8.11 20.72 -18.02
C LYS A 468 9.35 19.88 -17.72
N THR A 469 10.55 20.45 -17.87
CA THR A 469 11.82 19.78 -17.57
C THR A 469 11.95 19.36 -16.11
N ASP A 470 11.34 20.11 -15.20
CA ASP A 470 11.38 19.83 -13.77
C ASP A 470 10.35 18.75 -13.39
N ARG A 471 9.15 18.75 -14.02
CA ARG A 471 8.20 17.66 -13.92
C ARG A 471 8.83 16.33 -14.41
N GLU A 472 9.51 16.36 -15.55
CA GLU A 472 10.21 15.20 -16.12
C GLU A 472 11.33 14.70 -15.19
N ALA A 473 12.10 15.61 -14.54
CA ALA A 473 13.13 15.24 -13.58
C ALA A 473 12.53 14.56 -12.34
N LEU A 474 11.43 15.08 -11.80
CA LEU A 474 10.71 14.46 -10.67
C LEU A 474 10.19 13.06 -11.04
N ILE A 475 9.56 12.92 -12.20
CA ILE A 475 9.08 11.61 -12.69
C ILE A 475 10.26 10.65 -12.88
N LYS A 476 11.38 11.12 -13.40
CA LYS A 476 12.61 10.31 -13.57
C LYS A 476 13.14 9.81 -12.24
N PHE A 477 13.14 10.65 -11.19
CA PHE A 477 13.50 10.24 -9.84
C PHE A 477 12.58 9.15 -9.29
N ILE A 478 11.26 9.35 -9.34
CA ILE A 478 10.30 8.34 -8.87
C ILE A 478 10.43 7.05 -9.67
N ASN A 479 10.70 7.14 -10.97
CA ASN A 479 10.92 5.96 -11.82
C ASN A 479 12.27 5.25 -11.55
N ASP A 480 13.21 5.90 -10.85
CA ASP A 480 14.47 5.30 -10.42
C ASP A 480 14.33 4.50 -9.12
N LEU A 481 13.34 4.87 -8.29
CA LEU A 481 12.98 4.11 -7.09
C LEU A 481 12.43 2.73 -7.49
#